data_2e91f79637240cdbbe0857c936fad939
#
_entry.id   2e91f79637240cdbbe0857c936fad939
#
_cell.length_a   1.000
_cell.length_b   1.000
_cell.length_c   1.000
_cell.angle_alpha   90.00
_cell.angle_beta   90.00
_cell.angle_gamma   90.00
#
_symmetry.space_group_name_H-M   'P 1'
#
loop_
_entity.id
_entity.type
_entity.pdbx_description
1 polymer ?
#
loop_
_entity_poly.entity_id
_entity_poly.type
_entity_poly.pdbx_seq_one_letter_code
_entity_poly.pdbx_strand_id
1 'polypeptide(L)'
;MDFSFSDEQQLLRENTAEFLEKNLQPFVRSIDDNGEIPENFFKKAGEIGIISPLINQKYGGPGLSFMDSVIISEEIAKVDTSMATAVYYLLNTSWAYILQKYGKEELKGRTLPDIANGNKFIGIASTEPSGGSDVANITTTGEIKDGKVIINGEKMYISGAVEARKNGGGHLTLVKTDKSRGHKGITMVYVPADTDGVEITKLQNMGRMGISTSGIKYNDVEIPEENIIGKINEGFYYSMDGFNHARIMVAAACNGLSVKMLDEGLKYIKERGAFGKKLADFEAIAFEAADINTEIEMASLLNYKSAYMADMNDPDFYIFSSMSKLTSPQIAMDTVKKVMMWFGAYGYTKDSGIERSARGIFSYLVGAEGALNIMKMIISRAMLK
;
A
#
# COMPACT_ATOMS: atom_id res chain seq x y z
N MET A 1 -21.95 13.65 -15.43
CA MET A 1 -20.77 13.13 -14.72
C MET A 1 -19.57 13.80 -15.33
N ASP A 2 -18.79 14.47 -14.56
CA ASP A 2 -17.49 15.00 -14.99
C ASP A 2 -16.43 13.97 -14.58
N PHE A 3 -15.59 13.54 -15.51
CA PHE A 3 -14.49 12.59 -15.28
C PHE A 3 -13.12 13.29 -15.27
N SER A 4 -13.09 14.64 -15.43
CA SER A 4 -11.87 15.40 -15.32
C SER A 4 -11.49 15.63 -13.84
N PHE A 5 -10.19 15.75 -13.59
CA PHE A 5 -9.71 16.22 -12.30
C PHE A 5 -9.99 17.73 -12.15
N SER A 6 -10.27 18.17 -10.92
CA SER A 6 -10.36 19.60 -10.63
C SER A 6 -9.01 20.30 -10.83
N ASP A 7 -9.02 21.63 -10.93
CA ASP A 7 -7.78 22.40 -11.05
C ASP A 7 -6.84 22.16 -9.86
N GLU A 8 -7.38 22.01 -8.64
CA GLU A 8 -6.61 21.69 -7.44
C GLU A 8 -6.00 20.29 -7.53
N GLN A 9 -6.74 19.31 -8.05
CA GLN A 9 -6.24 17.94 -8.23
C GLN A 9 -5.17 17.86 -9.32
N GLN A 10 -5.34 18.62 -10.40
CA GLN A 10 -4.31 18.73 -11.44
C GLN A 10 -3.03 19.37 -10.89
N LEU A 11 -3.15 20.45 -10.13
CA LEU A 11 -2.01 21.11 -9.48
C LEU A 11 -1.34 20.18 -8.44
N LEU A 12 -2.13 19.42 -7.68
CA LEU A 12 -1.61 18.41 -6.75
C LEU A 12 -0.78 17.35 -7.49
N ARG A 13 -1.26 16.86 -8.62
CA ARG A 13 -0.55 15.91 -9.48
C ARG A 13 0.78 16.48 -9.96
N GLU A 14 0.78 17.69 -10.51
CA GLU A 14 1.97 18.37 -11.04
C GLU A 14 3.02 18.62 -9.95
N ASN A 15 2.60 19.16 -8.80
CA ASN A 15 3.49 19.40 -7.67
C ASN A 15 4.06 18.11 -7.09
N THR A 16 3.25 17.05 -7.02
CA THR A 16 3.69 15.73 -6.57
C THR A 16 4.72 15.15 -7.53
N ALA A 17 4.46 15.19 -8.84
CA ALA A 17 5.39 14.70 -9.85
C ALA A 17 6.74 15.44 -9.79
N GLU A 18 6.74 16.79 -9.74
CA GLU A 18 7.96 17.60 -9.62
C GLU A 18 8.75 17.26 -8.34
N PHE A 19 8.06 17.15 -7.21
CA PHE A 19 8.70 16.77 -5.95
C PHE A 19 9.38 15.40 -6.05
N LEU A 20 8.69 14.41 -6.61
CA LEU A 20 9.18 13.04 -6.74
C LEU A 20 10.34 12.94 -7.74
N GLU A 21 10.29 13.65 -8.85
CA GLU A 21 11.39 13.73 -9.81
C GLU A 21 12.67 14.26 -9.14
N LYS A 22 12.56 15.27 -8.29
CA LYS A 22 13.69 15.87 -7.60
C LYS A 22 14.19 15.04 -6.41
N ASN A 23 13.30 14.44 -5.63
CA ASN A 23 13.65 13.87 -4.31
C ASN A 23 13.61 12.34 -4.26
N LEU A 24 13.02 11.65 -5.23
CA LEU A 24 12.91 10.19 -5.29
C LEU A 24 13.60 9.59 -6.52
N GLN A 25 13.35 10.14 -7.71
CA GLN A 25 13.87 9.61 -8.98
C GLN A 25 15.38 9.33 -8.97
N PRO A 26 16.26 10.21 -8.43
CA PRO A 26 17.71 9.97 -8.41
C PRO A 26 18.12 8.73 -7.59
N PHE A 27 17.24 8.26 -6.71
CA PHE A 27 17.55 7.19 -5.75
C PHE A 27 16.91 5.85 -6.12
N VAL A 28 16.03 5.77 -7.13
CA VAL A 28 15.24 4.56 -7.43
C VAL A 28 16.12 3.33 -7.66
N ARG A 29 17.26 3.47 -8.35
CA ARG A 29 18.21 2.37 -8.54
C ARG A 29 18.86 1.95 -7.23
N SER A 30 19.33 2.92 -6.44
CA SER A 30 19.97 2.63 -5.14
C SER A 30 18.96 2.08 -4.11
N ILE A 31 17.69 2.47 -4.18
CA ILE A 31 16.63 1.90 -3.33
C ILE A 31 16.49 0.39 -3.60
N ASP A 32 16.49 -0.02 -4.86
CA ASP A 32 16.40 -1.44 -5.23
C ASP A 32 17.70 -2.21 -4.91
N ASP A 33 18.86 -1.63 -5.16
CA ASP A 33 20.15 -2.26 -4.92
C ASP A 33 20.51 -2.34 -3.42
N ASN A 34 20.26 -1.28 -2.64
CA ASN A 34 20.66 -1.17 -1.23
C ASN A 34 19.55 -1.56 -0.24
N GLY A 35 18.30 -1.59 -0.69
CA GLY A 35 17.16 -1.98 0.13
C GLY A 35 16.71 -0.93 1.15
N GLU A 36 16.98 0.36 0.88
CA GLU A 36 16.57 1.48 1.75
C GLU A 36 16.10 2.68 0.94
N ILE A 37 14.96 3.27 1.32
CA ILE A 37 14.52 4.59 0.86
C ILE A 37 15.28 5.65 1.68
N PRO A 38 15.78 6.74 1.08
CA PRO A 38 16.49 7.79 1.81
C PRO A 38 15.65 8.34 2.97
N GLU A 39 16.20 8.37 4.19
CA GLU A 39 15.48 8.76 5.41
C GLU A 39 14.86 10.16 5.32
N ASN A 40 15.57 11.11 4.72
CA ASN A 40 15.09 12.47 4.56
C ASN A 40 13.96 12.62 3.52
N PHE A 41 13.72 11.60 2.69
CA PHE A 41 12.62 11.62 1.72
C PHE A 41 11.27 11.73 2.44
N PHE A 42 11.03 10.90 3.46
CA PHE A 42 9.75 10.89 4.16
C PHE A 42 9.47 12.20 4.91
N LYS A 43 10.49 12.80 5.52
CA LYS A 43 10.37 14.12 6.18
C LYS A 43 9.98 15.22 5.18
N LYS A 44 10.69 15.30 4.05
CA LYS A 44 10.37 16.25 2.98
C LYS A 44 8.97 16.01 2.38
N ALA A 45 8.57 14.75 2.22
CA ALA A 45 7.23 14.41 1.76
C ALA A 45 6.15 14.78 2.79
N GLY A 46 6.46 14.70 4.08
CA GLY A 46 5.61 15.18 5.16
C GLY A 46 5.48 16.71 5.17
N GLU A 47 6.57 17.45 4.96
CA GLU A 47 6.56 18.93 4.88
C GLU A 47 5.60 19.47 3.81
N ILE A 48 5.42 18.75 2.71
CA ILE A 48 4.48 19.11 1.64
C ILE A 48 3.15 18.33 1.71
N GLY A 49 2.96 17.51 2.76
CA GLY A 49 1.68 16.84 3.04
C GLY A 49 1.35 15.61 2.19
N ILE A 50 2.31 15.05 1.43
CA ILE A 50 2.03 13.92 0.52
C ILE A 50 2.29 12.53 1.11
N ILE A 51 2.79 12.40 2.36
CA ILE A 51 3.11 11.07 2.91
C ILE A 51 1.95 10.39 3.65
N SER A 52 1.05 11.17 4.21
CA SER A 52 -0.15 10.70 4.93
C SER A 52 -1.30 11.70 4.74
N PRO A 53 -1.77 11.86 3.48
CA PRO A 53 -2.66 12.96 3.09
C PRO A 53 -4.02 12.93 3.78
N LEU A 54 -4.51 11.79 4.25
CA LEU A 54 -5.81 11.65 4.92
C LEU A 54 -5.80 12.12 6.39
N ILE A 55 -4.63 12.43 6.97
CA ILE A 55 -4.58 12.94 8.35
C ILE A 55 -5.14 14.36 8.40
N ASN A 56 -6.09 14.58 9.31
CA ASN A 56 -6.73 15.89 9.50
C ASN A 56 -5.76 16.98 9.97
N GLN A 57 -6.06 18.23 9.62
CA GLN A 57 -5.33 19.42 10.04
C GLN A 57 -5.19 19.52 11.57
N LYS A 58 -6.18 19.03 12.32
CA LYS A 58 -6.12 18.93 13.81
C LYS A 58 -4.87 18.18 14.30
N TYR A 59 -4.36 17.23 13.51
CA TYR A 59 -3.19 16.41 13.84
C TYR A 59 -1.98 16.74 12.96
N GLY A 60 -1.98 17.90 12.32
CA GLY A 60 -0.87 18.37 11.49
C GLY A 60 -0.79 17.81 10.08
N GLY A 61 -1.79 17.05 9.64
CA GLY A 61 -1.90 16.58 8.26
C GLY A 61 -2.64 17.58 7.36
N PRO A 62 -2.66 17.38 6.04
CA PRO A 62 -3.36 18.27 5.10
C PRO A 62 -4.88 18.05 5.08
N GLY A 63 -5.38 16.87 5.44
CA GLY A 63 -6.81 16.55 5.43
C GLY A 63 -7.38 16.40 4.02
N LEU A 64 -6.60 15.83 3.10
CA LEU A 64 -6.99 15.57 1.71
C LEU A 64 -7.98 14.39 1.59
N SER A 65 -8.56 14.23 0.40
CA SER A 65 -9.51 13.18 0.07
C SER A 65 -8.85 11.84 -0.31
N PHE A 66 -9.64 10.78 -0.44
CA PHE A 66 -9.18 9.50 -1.02
C PHE A 66 -8.81 9.66 -2.48
N MET A 67 -9.54 10.50 -3.24
CA MET A 67 -9.21 10.79 -4.63
C MET A 67 -7.83 11.46 -4.73
N ASP A 68 -7.53 12.44 -3.89
CA ASP A 68 -6.22 13.09 -3.84
C ASP A 68 -5.11 12.09 -3.47
N SER A 69 -5.42 11.18 -2.54
CA SER A 69 -4.49 10.11 -2.14
C SER A 69 -4.21 9.13 -3.29
N VAL A 70 -5.20 8.85 -4.14
CA VAL A 70 -5.03 8.03 -5.36
C VAL A 70 -4.08 8.74 -6.33
N ILE A 71 -4.26 10.03 -6.59
CA ILE A 71 -3.38 10.81 -7.46
C ILE A 71 -1.92 10.75 -6.99
N ILE A 72 -1.68 10.96 -5.70
CA ILE A 72 -0.34 10.89 -5.10
C ILE A 72 0.25 9.47 -5.26
N SER A 73 -0.55 8.42 -5.01
CA SER A 73 -0.11 7.02 -5.14
C SER A 73 0.30 6.65 -6.56
N GLU A 74 -0.45 7.11 -7.55
CA GLU A 74 -0.14 6.92 -8.97
C GLU A 74 1.20 7.58 -9.33
N GLU A 75 1.42 8.83 -8.93
CA GLU A 75 2.67 9.55 -9.21
C GLU A 75 3.89 8.88 -8.51
N ILE A 76 3.74 8.41 -7.27
CA ILE A 76 4.80 7.67 -6.57
C ILE A 76 5.19 6.41 -7.37
N ALA A 77 4.21 5.63 -7.83
CA ALA A 77 4.47 4.39 -8.56
C ALA A 77 5.03 4.62 -9.99
N LYS A 78 4.74 5.76 -10.61
CA LYS A 78 5.38 6.18 -11.87
C LYS A 78 6.88 6.45 -11.70
N VAL A 79 7.30 6.91 -10.53
CA VAL A 79 8.70 7.23 -10.24
C VAL A 79 9.42 6.01 -9.68
N ASP A 80 8.95 5.42 -8.58
CA ASP A 80 9.53 4.20 -8.01
C ASP A 80 8.80 2.94 -8.50
N THR A 81 9.18 2.50 -9.69
CA THR A 81 8.63 1.29 -10.31
C THR A 81 9.02 -0.02 -9.61
N SER A 82 9.91 0.02 -8.59
CA SER A 82 10.15 -1.11 -7.70
C SER A 82 8.98 -1.37 -6.76
N MET A 83 8.03 -0.45 -6.66
CA MET A 83 6.84 -0.48 -5.81
C MET A 83 7.13 -0.38 -4.29
N ALA A 84 8.37 -0.13 -3.87
CA ALA A 84 8.73 -0.06 -2.46
C ALA A 84 8.15 1.19 -1.77
N THR A 85 8.35 2.36 -2.38
CA THR A 85 7.83 3.63 -1.86
C THR A 85 6.31 3.66 -1.87
N ALA A 86 5.68 3.04 -2.88
CA ALA A 86 4.23 2.92 -2.95
C ALA A 86 3.66 2.04 -1.82
N VAL A 87 4.36 0.98 -1.38
CA VAL A 87 3.96 0.19 -0.20
C VAL A 87 4.07 1.01 1.08
N TYR A 88 5.16 1.76 1.26
CA TYR A 88 5.30 2.64 2.42
C TYR A 88 4.15 3.66 2.48
N TYR A 89 3.87 4.31 1.36
CA TYR A 89 2.80 5.29 1.22
C TYR A 89 1.42 4.70 1.54
N LEU A 90 1.07 3.55 0.94
CA LEU A 90 -0.25 2.93 1.16
C LEU A 90 -0.46 2.57 2.63
N LEU A 91 0.59 2.07 3.31
CA LEU A 91 0.49 1.70 4.73
C LEU A 91 0.30 2.94 5.61
N ASN A 92 1.15 3.95 5.44
CA ASN A 92 1.04 5.19 6.21
C ASN A 92 -0.31 5.87 5.98
N THR A 93 -0.78 5.97 4.73
CA THR A 93 -2.05 6.62 4.40
C THR A 93 -3.24 5.87 5.00
N SER A 94 -3.34 4.55 4.74
CA SER A 94 -4.53 3.78 5.12
C SER A 94 -4.60 3.49 6.61
N TRP A 95 -3.49 3.13 7.25
CA TRP A 95 -3.51 2.75 8.66
C TRP A 95 -3.44 3.94 9.61
N ALA A 96 -2.87 5.08 9.19
CA ALA A 96 -3.04 6.35 9.91
C ALA A 96 -4.51 6.82 9.88
N TYR A 97 -5.21 6.64 8.76
CA TYR A 97 -6.64 6.92 8.67
C TYR A 97 -7.45 6.06 9.66
N ILE A 98 -7.15 4.77 9.81
CA ILE A 98 -7.81 3.89 10.79
C ILE A 98 -7.49 4.30 12.22
N LEU A 99 -6.24 4.65 12.52
CA LEU A 99 -5.87 5.22 13.82
C LEU A 99 -6.64 6.52 14.10
N GLN A 100 -6.73 7.41 13.11
CA GLN A 100 -7.49 8.66 13.23
C GLN A 100 -8.99 8.40 13.48
N LYS A 101 -9.59 7.46 12.77
CA LYS A 101 -11.02 7.16 12.79
C LYS A 101 -11.44 6.52 14.12
N TYR A 102 -10.64 5.59 14.65
CA TYR A 102 -11.03 4.72 15.76
C TYR A 102 -10.16 4.85 17.03
N GLY A 103 -8.95 5.42 16.94
CA GLY A 103 -8.05 5.56 18.07
C GLY A 103 -8.58 6.49 19.16
N LYS A 104 -8.11 6.34 20.40
CA LYS A 104 -8.38 7.28 21.50
C LYS A 104 -7.65 8.60 21.23
N GLU A 105 -8.19 9.73 21.71
CA GLU A 105 -7.64 11.07 21.44
C GLU A 105 -6.18 11.23 21.90
N GLU A 106 -5.82 10.66 23.05
CA GLU A 106 -4.45 10.67 23.56
C GLU A 106 -3.47 9.98 22.62
N LEU A 107 -3.84 8.80 22.11
CA LEU A 107 -3.02 8.05 21.15
C LEU A 107 -2.92 8.80 19.82
N LYS A 108 -4.01 9.37 19.31
CA LYS A 108 -4.00 10.20 18.11
C LYS A 108 -3.06 11.40 18.25
N GLY A 109 -3.20 12.15 19.35
CA GLY A 109 -2.42 13.37 19.61
C GLY A 109 -0.91 13.13 19.69
N ARG A 110 -0.47 11.97 20.23
CA ARG A 110 0.96 11.63 20.35
C ARG A 110 1.55 10.92 19.13
N THR A 111 0.71 10.42 18.20
CA THR A 111 1.19 9.55 17.11
C THR A 111 0.97 10.16 15.74
N LEU A 112 -0.23 10.70 15.44
CA LEU A 112 -0.56 11.21 14.11
C LEU A 112 0.30 12.39 13.64
N PRO A 113 0.70 13.37 14.50
CA PRO A 113 1.55 14.47 14.05
C PRO A 113 2.89 13.99 13.51
N ASP A 114 3.52 13.03 14.16
CA ASP A 114 4.80 12.48 13.71
C ASP A 114 4.66 11.67 12.41
N ILE A 115 3.52 10.97 12.23
CA ILE A 115 3.23 10.25 10.98
C ILE A 115 2.99 11.26 9.84
N ALA A 116 2.21 12.32 10.08
CA ALA A 116 1.93 13.37 9.10
C ALA A 116 3.23 14.05 8.60
N ASN A 117 4.17 14.29 9.52
CA ASN A 117 5.46 14.90 9.22
C ASN A 117 6.52 13.91 8.69
N GLY A 118 6.14 12.64 8.42
CA GLY A 118 7.06 11.63 7.91
C GLY A 118 8.15 11.19 8.91
N ASN A 119 7.99 11.49 10.20
CA ASN A 119 8.93 11.10 11.25
C ASN A 119 8.68 9.68 11.77
N LYS A 120 7.44 9.16 11.64
CA LYS A 120 7.06 7.82 12.09
C LYS A 120 6.36 7.03 11.01
N PHE A 121 6.59 5.73 11.04
CA PHE A 121 5.89 4.77 10.20
C PHE A 121 4.69 4.17 10.94
N ILE A 122 3.60 3.90 10.21
CA ILE A 122 2.49 3.09 10.70
C ILE A 122 2.10 2.03 9.68
N GLY A 123 1.83 0.80 10.15
CA GLY A 123 1.37 -0.31 9.32
C GLY A 123 0.37 -1.19 10.04
N ILE A 124 0.13 -2.38 9.49
CA ILE A 124 -0.75 -3.42 10.04
C ILE A 124 0.04 -4.70 10.31
N ALA A 125 -0.21 -5.34 11.43
CA ALA A 125 0.29 -6.67 11.77
C ALA A 125 -0.90 -7.63 12.02
N SER A 126 -1.37 -8.26 10.93
CA SER A 126 -2.53 -9.17 10.96
C SER A 126 -2.18 -10.62 10.66
N THR A 127 -1.37 -10.86 9.62
CA THR A 127 -0.99 -12.20 9.13
C THR A 127 -0.13 -12.94 10.13
N GLU A 128 -0.35 -14.25 10.28
CA GLU A 128 0.42 -15.15 11.13
C GLU A 128 1.06 -16.27 10.30
N PRO A 129 2.06 -17.01 10.82
CA PRO A 129 2.64 -18.17 10.13
C PRO A 129 1.60 -19.21 9.71
N SER A 130 0.52 -19.34 10.48
CA SER A 130 -0.60 -20.26 10.23
C SER A 130 -1.51 -19.85 9.08
N GLY A 131 -1.52 -18.56 8.67
CA GLY A 131 -2.36 -18.07 7.57
C GLY A 131 -2.57 -16.56 7.54
N GLY A 132 -2.86 -16.03 6.34
CA GLY A 132 -3.13 -14.63 6.11
C GLY A 132 -4.59 -14.33 5.71
N SER A 133 -5.20 -15.18 4.88
CA SER A 133 -6.58 -14.97 4.41
C SER A 133 -7.63 -15.23 5.49
N ASP A 134 -7.33 -16.09 6.45
CA ASP A 134 -8.21 -16.47 7.56
C ASP A 134 -7.89 -15.65 8.82
N VAL A 135 -8.03 -14.33 8.71
CA VAL A 135 -7.79 -13.38 9.81
C VAL A 135 -8.66 -13.67 11.04
N ALA A 136 -9.80 -14.33 10.86
CA ALA A 136 -10.71 -14.69 11.96
C ALA A 136 -10.06 -15.67 12.96
N ASN A 137 -9.12 -16.48 12.50
CA ASN A 137 -8.50 -17.57 13.27
C ASN A 137 -7.07 -17.29 13.72
N ILE A 138 -6.72 -16.01 13.93
CA ILE A 138 -5.43 -15.62 14.52
C ILE A 138 -5.25 -16.24 15.91
N THR A 139 -3.99 -16.50 16.26
CA THR A 139 -3.57 -17.15 17.50
C THR A 139 -2.83 -16.22 18.47
N THR A 140 -2.27 -15.11 17.98
CA THR A 140 -1.65 -14.07 18.83
C THR A 140 -2.64 -13.59 19.86
N THR A 141 -2.31 -13.69 21.15
CA THR A 141 -3.20 -13.34 22.28
C THR A 141 -2.92 -11.95 22.81
N GLY A 142 -3.95 -11.34 23.39
CA GLY A 142 -3.86 -10.09 24.16
C GLY A 142 -4.64 -10.23 25.46
N GLU A 143 -3.95 -10.33 26.60
CA GLU A 143 -4.58 -10.31 27.92
C GLU A 143 -4.69 -8.86 28.41
N ILE A 144 -5.92 -8.44 28.74
CA ILE A 144 -6.15 -7.09 29.29
C ILE A 144 -6.17 -7.21 30.81
N LYS A 145 -5.19 -6.59 31.47
CA LYS A 145 -4.99 -6.66 32.89
C LYS A 145 -4.27 -5.42 33.42
N ASP A 146 -4.73 -4.89 34.56
CA ASP A 146 -4.10 -3.79 35.32
C ASP A 146 -3.81 -2.54 34.44
N GLY A 147 -4.73 -2.19 33.51
CA GLY A 147 -4.59 -1.04 32.61
C GLY A 147 -3.60 -1.26 31.44
N LYS A 148 -3.19 -2.51 31.20
CA LYS A 148 -2.27 -2.91 30.12
C LYS A 148 -2.89 -3.99 29.25
N VAL A 149 -2.34 -4.13 28.05
CA VAL A 149 -2.54 -5.28 27.17
C VAL A 149 -1.22 -6.03 27.09
N ILE A 150 -1.21 -7.30 27.52
CA ILE A 150 -0.04 -8.20 27.47
C ILE A 150 -0.19 -9.06 26.23
N ILE A 151 0.75 -8.94 25.30
CA ILE A 151 0.68 -9.58 23.97
C ILE A 151 1.69 -10.72 23.88
N ASN A 152 1.22 -11.88 23.43
CA ASN A 152 2.03 -13.05 23.13
C ASN A 152 1.65 -13.68 21.79
N GLY A 153 2.63 -13.99 20.96
CA GLY A 153 2.40 -14.62 19.66
C GLY A 153 3.37 -14.17 18.58
N GLU A 154 2.97 -14.38 17.34
CA GLU A 154 3.84 -14.11 16.18
C GLU A 154 3.03 -13.61 14.99
N LYS A 155 3.58 -12.62 14.29
CA LYS A 155 3.08 -12.12 13.01
C LYS A 155 4.12 -12.33 11.92
N MET A 156 3.66 -12.58 10.69
CA MET A 156 4.53 -12.92 9.57
C MET A 156 4.19 -12.09 8.33
N TYR A 157 5.21 -11.84 7.49
CA TYR A 157 5.09 -11.05 6.26
C TYR A 157 4.66 -9.59 6.49
N ILE A 158 5.07 -9.02 7.62
CA ILE A 158 4.73 -7.65 8.02
C ILE A 158 5.67 -6.67 7.33
N SER A 159 5.09 -5.72 6.58
CA SER A 159 5.85 -4.69 5.89
C SER A 159 6.21 -3.54 6.81
N GLY A 160 7.43 -2.99 6.66
CA GLY A 160 7.86 -1.77 7.35
C GLY A 160 8.24 -1.94 8.81
N ALA A 161 8.41 -3.17 9.32
CA ALA A 161 8.72 -3.37 10.73
C ALA A 161 10.14 -2.90 11.09
N VAL A 162 11.11 -3.07 10.20
CA VAL A 162 12.48 -2.56 10.39
C VAL A 162 12.48 -1.04 10.36
N GLU A 163 11.75 -0.43 9.41
CA GLU A 163 11.61 1.02 9.27
C GLU A 163 10.91 1.62 10.49
N ALA A 164 9.85 0.98 10.99
CA ALA A 164 9.17 1.39 12.21
C ALA A 164 10.10 1.38 13.43
N ARG A 165 11.01 0.41 13.55
CA ARG A 165 12.00 0.35 14.63
C ARG A 165 13.09 1.39 14.46
N LYS A 166 13.59 1.59 13.22
CA LYS A 166 14.69 2.52 12.92
C LYS A 166 14.28 3.98 13.07
N ASN A 167 13.11 4.34 12.52
CA ASN A 167 12.66 5.72 12.39
C ASN A 167 11.56 6.08 13.41
N GLY A 168 11.21 5.16 14.33
CA GLY A 168 10.05 5.28 15.19
C GLY A 168 8.75 4.86 14.49
N GLY A 169 7.72 4.58 15.29
CA GLY A 169 6.43 4.14 14.80
C GLY A 169 6.06 2.72 15.24
N GLY A 170 5.12 2.09 14.56
CA GLY A 170 4.63 0.77 14.95
C GLY A 170 3.53 0.24 14.05
N HIS A 171 2.81 -0.76 14.54
CA HIS A 171 1.77 -1.44 13.78
C HIS A 171 0.46 -1.51 14.56
N LEU A 172 -0.65 -1.35 13.85
CA LEU A 172 -1.96 -1.75 14.33
C LEU A 172 -1.98 -3.30 14.32
N THR A 173 -1.93 -3.91 15.49
CA THR A 173 -1.76 -5.35 15.64
C THR A 173 -3.07 -6.00 16.06
N LEU A 174 -3.47 -7.08 15.37
CA LEU A 174 -4.64 -7.86 15.74
C LEU A 174 -4.26 -8.92 16.78
N VAL A 175 -4.95 -8.90 17.91
CA VAL A 175 -4.76 -9.85 19.01
C VAL A 175 -6.09 -10.49 19.43
N LYS A 176 -6.05 -11.76 19.84
CA LYS A 176 -7.21 -12.48 20.35
C LYS A 176 -7.36 -12.18 21.85
N THR A 177 -8.35 -11.37 22.21
CA THR A 177 -8.67 -11.03 23.61
C THR A 177 -9.74 -11.95 24.21
N ASP A 178 -10.58 -12.58 23.36
CA ASP A 178 -11.55 -13.59 23.78
C ASP A 178 -11.56 -14.77 22.79
N LYS A 179 -10.98 -15.88 23.20
CA LYS A 179 -10.87 -17.10 22.37
C LYS A 179 -12.22 -17.76 22.09
N SER A 180 -13.23 -17.54 22.94
CA SER A 180 -14.54 -18.19 22.82
C SER A 180 -15.42 -17.57 21.74
N ARG A 181 -15.11 -16.33 21.27
CA ARG A 181 -15.97 -15.54 20.40
C ARG A 181 -15.54 -15.53 18.93
N GLY A 182 -14.59 -16.37 18.51
CA GLY A 182 -14.10 -16.42 17.12
C GLY A 182 -13.57 -15.04 16.65
N HIS A 183 -14.01 -14.55 15.48
CA HIS A 183 -13.62 -13.23 14.98
C HIS A 183 -14.13 -12.06 15.84
N LYS A 184 -15.23 -12.26 16.58
CA LYS A 184 -15.78 -11.27 17.52
C LYS A 184 -14.98 -11.18 18.84
N GLY A 185 -13.91 -11.93 19.00
CA GLY A 185 -12.98 -11.87 20.12
C GLY A 185 -11.61 -11.26 19.77
N ILE A 186 -11.53 -10.55 18.65
CA ILE A 186 -10.30 -9.88 18.17
C ILE A 186 -10.34 -8.41 18.52
N THR A 187 -9.26 -7.93 19.13
CA THR A 187 -9.04 -6.51 19.43
C THR A 187 -7.88 -6.00 18.56
N MET A 188 -7.95 -4.76 18.13
CA MET A 188 -6.85 -4.08 17.42
C MET A 188 -6.11 -3.18 18.40
N VAL A 189 -4.78 -3.24 18.39
CA VAL A 189 -3.93 -2.52 19.34
C VAL A 189 -2.76 -1.87 18.60
N TYR A 190 -2.43 -0.61 18.87
CA TYR A 190 -1.20 -0.01 18.36
C TYR A 190 0.00 -0.46 19.19
N VAL A 191 0.94 -1.16 18.56
CA VAL A 191 2.18 -1.64 19.19
C VAL A 191 3.36 -0.89 18.59
N PRO A 192 4.06 -0.02 19.36
CA PRO A 192 5.32 0.58 18.94
C PRO A 192 6.37 -0.51 18.67
N ALA A 193 7.16 -0.34 17.61
CA ALA A 193 8.13 -1.36 17.20
C ALA A 193 9.33 -1.50 18.15
N ASP A 194 9.58 -0.49 18.98
CA ASP A 194 10.66 -0.42 19.97
C ASP A 194 10.25 -0.90 21.38
N THR A 195 9.00 -1.38 21.54
CA THR A 195 8.52 -1.90 22.82
C THR A 195 9.32 -3.14 23.25
N ASP A 196 9.65 -3.24 24.53
CA ASP A 196 10.32 -4.39 25.12
C ASP A 196 9.54 -5.68 24.84
N GLY A 197 10.24 -6.77 24.51
CA GLY A 197 9.62 -8.05 24.14
C GLY A 197 9.21 -8.16 22.65
N VAL A 198 9.30 -7.09 21.85
CA VAL A 198 9.10 -7.13 20.39
C VAL A 198 10.39 -7.54 19.71
N GLU A 199 10.38 -8.67 19.01
CA GLU A 199 11.50 -9.16 18.20
C GLU A 199 11.13 -9.07 16.72
N ILE A 200 12.02 -8.50 15.89
CA ILE A 200 11.80 -8.33 14.43
C ILE A 200 12.87 -9.09 13.66
N THR A 201 12.45 -9.95 12.74
CA THR A 201 13.31 -10.70 11.83
C THR A 201 13.01 -10.33 10.39
N LYS A 202 13.95 -9.66 9.69
CA LYS A 202 13.81 -9.29 8.28
C LYS A 202 13.84 -10.53 7.39
N LEU A 203 12.89 -10.65 6.47
CA LEU A 203 12.83 -11.69 5.46
C LEU A 203 13.52 -11.22 4.16
N GLN A 204 13.98 -12.18 3.35
CA GLN A 204 14.53 -11.89 2.02
C GLN A 204 13.41 -11.82 1.00
N ASN A 205 13.25 -10.69 0.36
CA ASN A 205 12.22 -10.45 -0.64
C ASN A 205 12.76 -10.64 -2.06
N MET A 206 11.87 -10.98 -2.99
CA MET A 206 12.16 -11.01 -4.42
C MET A 206 12.27 -9.59 -5.01
N GLY A 207 11.44 -8.66 -4.56
CA GLY A 207 11.33 -7.29 -5.05
C GLY A 207 10.91 -6.31 -3.96
N ARG A 208 10.65 -5.06 -4.32
CA ARG A 208 10.34 -3.93 -3.42
C ARG A 208 11.35 -3.82 -2.27
N MET A 209 12.63 -3.82 -2.64
CA MET A 209 13.74 -3.93 -1.68
C MET A 209 13.79 -2.78 -0.67
N GLY A 210 13.30 -1.59 -1.05
CA GLY A 210 13.32 -0.37 -0.22
C GLY A 210 12.41 -0.37 1.00
N ILE A 211 11.57 -1.42 1.18
CA ILE A 211 10.77 -1.61 2.39
C ILE A 211 10.89 -3.05 2.88
N SER A 212 11.12 -3.21 4.18
CA SER A 212 11.26 -4.53 4.80
C SER A 212 9.96 -5.34 4.76
N THR A 213 10.09 -6.66 4.68
CA THR A 213 9.06 -7.63 5.06
C THR A 213 9.63 -8.47 6.18
N SER A 214 8.89 -8.66 7.28
CA SER A 214 9.45 -9.22 8.50
C SER A 214 8.50 -10.19 9.19
N GLY A 215 9.06 -11.08 9.99
CA GLY A 215 8.39 -11.71 11.12
C GLY A 215 8.49 -10.79 12.34
N ILE A 216 7.44 -10.73 13.13
CA ILE A 216 7.40 -10.03 14.42
C ILE A 216 6.96 -11.03 15.49
N LYS A 217 7.79 -11.23 16.52
CA LYS A 217 7.45 -12.04 17.67
C LYS A 217 7.19 -11.15 18.89
N TYR A 218 6.17 -11.48 19.62
CA TYR A 218 5.76 -10.79 20.85
C TYR A 218 5.94 -11.74 22.03
N ASN A 219 6.82 -11.38 22.98
CA ASN A 219 7.12 -12.13 24.18
C ASN A 219 6.77 -11.27 25.39
N ASP A 220 5.60 -11.49 25.98
CA ASP A 220 5.07 -10.72 27.11
C ASP A 220 5.14 -9.22 26.89
N VAL A 221 4.81 -8.76 25.67
CA VAL A 221 4.85 -7.35 25.30
C VAL A 221 3.74 -6.61 26.03
N GLU A 222 4.12 -5.69 26.91
CA GLU A 222 3.20 -4.86 27.67
C GLU A 222 2.99 -3.50 27.00
N ILE A 223 1.76 -3.17 26.67
CA ILE A 223 1.37 -1.86 26.16
C ILE A 223 0.22 -1.26 26.94
N PRO A 224 0.13 0.08 27.07
CA PRO A 224 -0.97 0.73 27.75
C PRO A 224 -2.32 0.41 27.09
N GLU A 225 -3.39 0.28 27.89
CA GLU A 225 -4.75 0.05 27.37
C GLU A 225 -5.26 1.21 26.48
N GLU A 226 -4.67 2.41 26.60
CA GLU A 226 -4.95 3.54 25.69
C GLU A 226 -4.56 3.26 24.24
N ASN A 227 -3.68 2.29 24.00
CA ASN A 227 -3.29 1.85 22.66
C ASN A 227 -4.33 0.97 21.97
N ILE A 228 -5.40 0.58 22.64
CA ILE A 228 -6.52 -0.15 22.02
C ILE A 228 -7.22 0.79 21.03
N ILE A 229 -7.38 0.30 19.79
CA ILE A 229 -8.07 1.01 18.73
C ILE A 229 -9.57 0.67 18.81
N GLY A 230 -10.38 1.68 19.05
CA GLY A 230 -11.83 1.54 19.18
C GLY A 230 -12.22 0.73 20.41
N LYS A 231 -13.13 -0.21 20.25
CA LYS A 231 -13.66 -1.06 21.31
C LYS A 231 -12.98 -2.43 21.35
N ILE A 232 -12.85 -2.97 22.56
CA ILE A 232 -12.40 -4.35 22.79
C ILE A 232 -13.31 -5.32 22.02
N ASN A 233 -12.72 -6.32 21.36
CA ASN A 233 -13.42 -7.34 20.57
C ASN A 233 -14.07 -6.85 19.26
N GLU A 234 -13.80 -5.62 18.81
CA GLU A 234 -14.25 -5.09 17.52
C GLU A 234 -13.10 -4.92 16.49
N GLY A 235 -11.89 -5.30 16.84
CA GLY A 235 -10.69 -5.11 16.01
C GLY A 235 -10.76 -5.77 14.62
N PHE A 236 -11.51 -6.89 14.49
CA PHE A 236 -11.75 -7.51 13.20
C PHE A 236 -12.47 -6.55 12.23
N TYR A 237 -13.51 -5.86 12.68
CA TYR A 237 -14.28 -4.92 11.85
C TYR A 237 -13.45 -3.70 11.44
N TYR A 238 -12.65 -3.17 12.36
CA TYR A 238 -11.75 -2.05 12.07
C TYR A 238 -10.66 -2.43 11.07
N SER A 239 -10.17 -3.68 11.14
CA SER A 239 -9.20 -4.18 10.16
C SER A 239 -9.82 -4.36 8.78
N MET A 240 -11.08 -4.82 8.68
CA MET A 240 -11.77 -4.93 7.40
C MET A 240 -12.01 -3.55 6.77
N ASP A 241 -12.36 -2.54 7.58
CA ASP A 241 -12.48 -1.16 7.12
C ASP A 241 -11.13 -0.64 6.58
N GLY A 242 -10.03 -0.86 7.32
CA GLY A 242 -8.68 -0.50 6.89
C GLY A 242 -8.26 -1.17 5.59
N PHE A 243 -8.48 -2.47 5.46
CA PHE A 243 -8.20 -3.20 4.22
C PHE A 243 -9.00 -2.68 3.03
N ASN A 244 -10.28 -2.30 3.23
CA ASN A 244 -11.09 -1.76 2.14
C ASN A 244 -10.52 -0.44 1.60
N HIS A 245 -10.05 0.46 2.48
CA HIS A 245 -9.41 1.70 2.09
C HIS A 245 -8.01 1.47 1.47
N ALA A 246 -7.22 0.57 2.04
CA ALA A 246 -5.89 0.25 1.52
C ALA A 246 -5.92 -0.39 0.12
N ARG A 247 -6.97 -1.11 -0.25
CA ARG A 247 -7.17 -1.67 -1.60
C ARG A 247 -7.26 -0.59 -2.68
N ILE A 248 -7.82 0.59 -2.35
CA ILE A 248 -7.83 1.76 -3.25
C ILE A 248 -6.39 2.18 -3.56
N MET A 249 -5.53 2.24 -2.54
CA MET A 249 -4.11 2.62 -2.71
C MET A 249 -3.31 1.54 -3.45
N VAL A 250 -3.60 0.25 -3.21
CA VAL A 250 -3.03 -0.88 -3.97
C VAL A 250 -3.32 -0.73 -5.46
N ALA A 251 -4.59 -0.46 -5.82
CA ALA A 251 -5.00 -0.31 -7.21
C ALA A 251 -4.35 0.94 -7.85
N ALA A 252 -4.33 2.07 -7.14
CA ALA A 252 -3.69 3.30 -7.60
C ALA A 252 -2.20 3.09 -7.94
N ALA A 253 -1.45 2.46 -7.03
CA ALA A 253 -0.04 2.16 -7.27
C ALA A 253 0.16 1.25 -8.50
N CYS A 254 -0.69 0.23 -8.68
CA CYS A 254 -0.64 -0.65 -9.85
C CYS A 254 -0.96 0.10 -11.15
N ASN A 255 -1.96 0.98 -11.13
CA ASN A 255 -2.32 1.80 -12.30
C ASN A 255 -1.19 2.77 -12.68
N GLY A 256 -0.60 3.47 -11.68
CA GLY A 256 0.55 4.34 -11.89
C GLY A 256 1.75 3.61 -12.52
N LEU A 257 2.06 2.40 -12.01
CA LEU A 257 3.09 1.54 -12.58
C LEU A 257 2.76 1.18 -14.04
N SER A 258 1.50 0.80 -14.32
CA SER A 258 1.06 0.42 -15.67
C SER A 258 1.23 1.55 -16.68
N VAL A 259 0.81 2.77 -16.32
CA VAL A 259 1.00 3.97 -17.12
C VAL A 259 2.48 4.18 -17.44
N LYS A 260 3.34 4.16 -16.39
CA LYS A 260 4.79 4.36 -16.58
C LYS A 260 5.41 3.30 -17.47
N MET A 261 5.05 2.04 -17.27
CA MET A 261 5.59 0.96 -18.09
C MET A 261 5.15 1.07 -19.55
N LEU A 262 3.89 1.41 -19.80
CA LEU A 262 3.39 1.65 -21.16
C LEU A 262 4.13 2.81 -21.81
N ASP A 263 4.33 3.94 -21.12
CA ASP A 263 5.05 5.11 -21.63
C ASP A 263 6.50 4.76 -22.04
N GLU A 264 7.23 4.02 -21.20
CA GLU A 264 8.58 3.54 -21.52
C GLU A 264 8.57 2.56 -22.69
N GLY A 265 7.58 1.67 -22.73
CA GLY A 265 7.39 0.74 -23.85
C GLY A 265 7.13 1.46 -25.15
N LEU A 266 6.23 2.46 -25.18
CA LEU A 266 5.90 3.25 -26.36
C LEU A 266 7.10 4.05 -26.86
N LYS A 267 7.90 4.63 -25.97
CA LYS A 267 9.15 5.28 -26.33
C LYS A 267 10.07 4.31 -27.06
N TYR A 268 10.30 3.14 -26.45
CA TYR A 268 11.22 2.15 -27.00
C TYR A 268 10.79 1.64 -28.38
N ILE A 269 9.52 1.24 -28.56
CA ILE A 269 9.05 0.69 -29.85
C ILE A 269 9.03 1.73 -30.99
N LYS A 270 8.89 3.02 -30.68
CA LYS A 270 9.00 4.13 -31.64
C LYS A 270 10.44 4.37 -32.10
N GLU A 271 11.43 4.00 -31.32
CA GLU A 271 12.86 4.21 -31.64
C GLU A 271 13.51 2.95 -32.15
N ARG A 272 13.20 1.78 -31.64
CA ARG A 272 13.84 0.49 -31.99
C ARG A 272 13.44 0.01 -33.37
N GLY A 273 14.46 -0.22 -34.23
CA GLY A 273 14.29 -0.80 -35.57
C GLY A 273 14.54 -2.32 -35.57
N ALA A 274 13.73 -3.03 -36.35
CA ALA A 274 13.92 -4.44 -36.71
C ALA A 274 13.31 -4.73 -38.07
N PHE A 275 13.92 -5.61 -38.85
CA PHE A 275 13.42 -6.00 -40.18
C PHE A 275 13.08 -4.83 -41.12
N GLY A 276 13.88 -3.75 -41.07
CA GLY A 276 13.76 -2.59 -41.96
C GLY A 276 12.69 -1.54 -41.55
N LYS A 277 12.01 -1.71 -40.44
CA LYS A 277 11.00 -0.76 -39.89
C LYS A 277 11.08 -0.65 -38.39
N LYS A 278 10.35 0.30 -37.80
CA LYS A 278 10.25 0.44 -36.34
C LYS A 278 9.40 -0.68 -35.73
N LEU A 279 9.60 -1.00 -34.42
CA LEU A 279 8.75 -1.97 -33.78
C LEU A 279 7.30 -1.49 -33.73
N ALA A 280 7.05 -0.19 -33.57
CA ALA A 280 5.72 0.41 -33.61
C ALA A 280 4.97 0.21 -34.94
N ASP A 281 5.68 -0.08 -36.07
CA ASP A 281 5.07 -0.30 -37.37
C ASP A 281 4.57 -1.76 -37.55
N PHE A 282 4.80 -2.63 -36.58
CA PHE A 282 4.26 -3.99 -36.57
C PHE A 282 2.91 -4.01 -35.89
N GLU A 283 1.82 -4.35 -36.63
CA GLU A 283 0.45 -4.37 -36.12
C GLU A 283 0.29 -5.17 -34.83
N ALA A 284 0.97 -6.30 -34.69
CA ALA A 284 0.94 -7.13 -33.50
C ALA A 284 1.37 -6.36 -32.23
N ILE A 285 2.39 -5.50 -32.32
CA ILE A 285 2.89 -4.68 -31.21
C ILE A 285 1.97 -3.46 -31.02
N ALA A 286 1.55 -2.82 -32.10
CA ALA A 286 0.66 -1.65 -32.04
C ALA A 286 -0.70 -2.00 -31.42
N PHE A 287 -1.28 -3.15 -31.78
CA PHE A 287 -2.56 -3.62 -31.25
C PHE A 287 -2.42 -4.01 -29.76
N GLU A 288 -1.34 -4.70 -29.41
CA GLU A 288 -1.04 -5.02 -28.00
C GLU A 288 -0.90 -3.76 -27.14
N ALA A 289 -0.28 -2.69 -27.67
CA ALA A 289 -0.18 -1.40 -26.97
C ALA A 289 -1.56 -0.73 -26.78
N ALA A 290 -2.44 -0.83 -27.79
CA ALA A 290 -3.80 -0.31 -27.71
C ALA A 290 -4.65 -1.07 -26.67
N ASP A 291 -4.52 -2.39 -26.62
CA ASP A 291 -5.19 -3.24 -25.62
C ASP A 291 -4.73 -2.86 -24.20
N ILE A 292 -3.42 -2.75 -23.97
CA ILE A 292 -2.86 -2.33 -22.67
C ILE A 292 -3.41 -0.98 -22.26
N ASN A 293 -3.38 0.02 -23.15
CA ASN A 293 -3.89 1.36 -22.83
C ASN A 293 -5.38 1.32 -22.44
N THR A 294 -6.18 0.55 -23.15
CA THR A 294 -7.60 0.39 -22.87
C THR A 294 -7.83 -0.25 -21.49
N GLU A 295 -7.06 -1.30 -21.15
CA GLU A 295 -7.14 -1.97 -19.85
C GLU A 295 -6.73 -1.05 -18.70
N ILE A 296 -5.69 -0.21 -18.89
CA ILE A 296 -5.26 0.79 -17.89
C ILE A 296 -6.36 1.82 -17.63
N GLU A 297 -6.97 2.35 -18.67
CA GLU A 297 -8.07 3.31 -18.55
C GLU A 297 -9.27 2.70 -17.79
N MET A 298 -9.68 1.48 -18.15
CA MET A 298 -10.74 0.78 -17.42
C MET A 298 -10.42 0.59 -15.95
N ALA A 299 -9.18 0.19 -15.60
CA ALA A 299 -8.75 -0.01 -14.23
C ALA A 299 -8.69 1.30 -13.43
N SER A 300 -8.21 2.38 -14.06
CA SER A 300 -8.13 3.71 -13.46
C SER A 300 -9.52 4.26 -13.14
N LEU A 301 -10.45 4.21 -14.08
CA LEU A 301 -11.84 4.66 -13.89
C LEU A 301 -12.54 3.87 -12.78
N LEU A 302 -12.32 2.56 -12.69
CA LEU A 302 -12.86 1.73 -11.63
C LEU A 302 -12.32 2.14 -10.27
N ASN A 303 -11.02 2.45 -10.17
CA ASN A 303 -10.40 2.87 -8.92
C ASN A 303 -10.81 4.29 -8.51
N TYR A 304 -10.95 5.23 -9.48
CA TYR A 304 -11.46 6.57 -9.21
C TYR A 304 -12.90 6.52 -8.68
N LYS A 305 -13.73 5.65 -9.24
CA LYS A 305 -15.07 5.40 -8.69
C LYS A 305 -15.01 4.90 -7.26
N SER A 306 -14.10 3.97 -6.95
CA SER A 306 -13.92 3.44 -5.59
C SER A 306 -13.49 4.53 -4.60
N ALA A 307 -12.54 5.38 -4.99
CA ALA A 307 -12.06 6.51 -4.17
C ALA A 307 -13.17 7.54 -3.94
N TYR A 308 -13.89 7.93 -4.98
CA TYR A 308 -15.02 8.84 -4.89
C TYR A 308 -16.12 8.33 -3.94
N MET A 309 -16.46 7.04 -4.02
CA MET A 309 -17.44 6.43 -3.13
C MET A 309 -16.94 6.42 -1.67
N ALA A 310 -15.64 6.19 -1.44
CA ALA A 310 -15.04 6.28 -0.11
C ALA A 310 -15.13 7.72 0.44
N ASP A 311 -14.86 8.75 -0.37
CA ASP A 311 -14.98 10.16 0.00
C ASP A 311 -16.43 10.53 0.36
N MET A 312 -17.41 9.95 -0.34
CA MET A 312 -18.83 10.12 -0.07
C MET A 312 -19.35 9.28 1.11
N ASN A 313 -18.49 8.49 1.76
CA ASN A 313 -18.86 7.51 2.79
C ASN A 313 -19.96 6.53 2.32
N ASP A 314 -19.97 6.17 1.03
CA ASP A 314 -20.91 5.19 0.46
C ASP A 314 -20.59 3.80 1.05
N PRO A 315 -21.56 3.12 1.67
CA PRO A 315 -21.33 1.83 2.33
C PRO A 315 -20.89 0.73 1.35
N ASP A 316 -21.17 0.86 0.06
CA ASP A 316 -20.82 -0.14 -0.94
C ASP A 316 -19.43 0.07 -1.57
N PHE A 317 -18.68 1.09 -1.15
CA PHE A 317 -17.34 1.36 -1.69
C PHE A 317 -16.41 0.13 -1.60
N TYR A 318 -16.58 -0.73 -0.58
CA TYR A 318 -15.77 -1.92 -0.39
C TYR A 318 -15.87 -2.93 -1.52
N ILE A 319 -17.01 -2.96 -2.25
CA ILE A 319 -17.21 -3.81 -3.42
C ILE A 319 -16.29 -3.32 -4.56
N PHE A 320 -16.32 -2.01 -4.81
CA PHE A 320 -15.52 -1.39 -5.87
C PHE A 320 -14.02 -1.38 -5.55
N SER A 321 -13.64 -1.17 -4.30
CA SER A 321 -12.23 -1.30 -3.88
C SER A 321 -11.72 -2.75 -4.04
N SER A 322 -12.59 -3.75 -3.80
CA SER A 322 -12.26 -5.15 -4.05
C SER A 322 -12.15 -5.46 -5.55
N MET A 323 -13.02 -4.88 -6.39
CA MET A 323 -12.93 -5.01 -7.85
C MET A 323 -11.64 -4.36 -8.38
N SER A 324 -11.31 -3.14 -7.94
CA SER A 324 -10.08 -2.44 -8.32
C SER A 324 -8.84 -3.23 -7.94
N LYS A 325 -8.78 -3.75 -6.70
CA LYS A 325 -7.67 -4.60 -6.23
C LYS A 325 -7.60 -5.95 -6.95
N LEU A 326 -8.73 -6.48 -7.41
CA LEU A 326 -8.74 -7.71 -8.20
C LEU A 326 -8.12 -7.50 -9.58
N THR A 327 -8.38 -6.37 -10.24
CA THR A 327 -8.02 -6.12 -11.63
C THR A 327 -6.68 -5.43 -11.80
N SER A 328 -6.44 -4.32 -11.09
CA SER A 328 -5.25 -3.48 -11.30
C SER A 328 -3.91 -4.21 -11.16
N PRO A 329 -3.66 -5.09 -10.17
CA PRO A 329 -2.39 -5.82 -10.10
C PRO A 329 -2.20 -6.81 -11.25
N GLN A 330 -3.28 -7.39 -11.79
CA GLN A 330 -3.21 -8.32 -12.93
C GLN A 330 -2.86 -7.55 -14.21
N ILE A 331 -3.52 -6.43 -14.45
CA ILE A 331 -3.25 -5.54 -15.59
C ILE A 331 -1.82 -5.01 -15.51
N ALA A 332 -1.36 -4.58 -14.34
CA ALA A 332 0.00 -4.11 -14.16
C ALA A 332 1.06 -5.19 -14.43
N MET A 333 0.82 -6.42 -13.99
CA MET A 333 1.71 -7.54 -14.30
C MET A 333 1.75 -7.83 -15.79
N ASP A 334 0.59 -7.87 -16.45
CA ASP A 334 0.53 -8.13 -17.90
C ASP A 334 1.19 -6.99 -18.70
N THR A 335 0.98 -5.73 -18.30
CA THR A 335 1.65 -4.57 -18.88
C THR A 335 3.18 -4.69 -18.77
N VAL A 336 3.70 -4.91 -17.56
CA VAL A 336 5.15 -5.08 -17.32
C VAL A 336 5.72 -6.22 -18.18
N LYS A 337 5.04 -7.37 -18.23
CA LYS A 337 5.44 -8.52 -19.01
C LYS A 337 5.51 -8.20 -20.51
N LYS A 338 4.47 -7.57 -21.07
CA LYS A 338 4.40 -7.22 -22.49
C LYS A 338 5.49 -6.21 -22.86
N VAL A 339 5.66 -5.16 -22.06
CA VAL A 339 6.72 -4.17 -22.25
C VAL A 339 8.10 -4.82 -22.18
N MET A 340 8.35 -5.69 -21.20
CA MET A 340 9.61 -6.45 -21.11
C MET A 340 9.88 -7.26 -22.37
N MET A 341 8.86 -7.88 -22.97
CA MET A 341 8.98 -8.62 -24.24
C MET A 341 9.33 -7.69 -25.41
N TRP A 342 8.79 -6.46 -25.47
CA TRP A 342 9.15 -5.48 -26.49
C TRP A 342 10.63 -5.07 -26.41
N PHE A 343 11.18 -4.97 -25.17
CA PHE A 343 12.60 -4.69 -24.96
C PHE A 343 13.52 -5.89 -25.26
N GLY A 344 12.97 -7.09 -25.37
CA GLY A 344 13.74 -8.32 -25.63
C GLY A 344 14.75 -8.61 -24.50
N ALA A 345 15.93 -9.12 -24.86
CA ALA A 345 16.96 -9.45 -23.87
C ALA A 345 17.38 -8.27 -22.98
N TYR A 346 17.35 -7.04 -23.50
CA TYR A 346 17.63 -5.84 -22.71
C TYR A 346 16.63 -5.65 -21.57
N GLY A 347 15.34 -5.92 -21.79
CA GLY A 347 14.29 -5.85 -20.73
C GLY A 347 14.52 -6.81 -19.56
N TYR A 348 15.29 -7.87 -19.76
CA TYR A 348 15.63 -8.83 -18.71
C TYR A 348 16.84 -8.37 -17.86
N THR A 349 17.64 -7.41 -18.35
CA THR A 349 18.81 -6.91 -17.62
C THR A 349 18.44 -5.83 -16.59
N LYS A 350 19.23 -5.72 -15.53
CA LYS A 350 19.11 -4.64 -14.55
C LYS A 350 19.30 -3.24 -15.15
N ASP A 351 20.00 -3.13 -16.27
CA ASP A 351 20.27 -1.85 -16.94
C ASP A 351 19.02 -1.21 -17.52
N SER A 352 18.02 -2.02 -17.92
CA SER A 352 16.71 -1.52 -18.39
C SER A 352 15.87 -0.94 -17.26
N GLY A 353 16.03 -1.43 -16.03
CA GLY A 353 15.17 -1.10 -14.89
C GLY A 353 13.77 -1.74 -14.93
N ILE A 354 13.38 -2.40 -16.02
CA ILE A 354 12.04 -3.02 -16.15
C ILE A 354 11.91 -4.25 -15.26
N GLU A 355 12.99 -5.01 -15.08
CA GLU A 355 12.97 -6.23 -14.26
C GLU A 355 12.62 -5.96 -12.79
N ARG A 356 12.97 -4.77 -12.23
CA ARG A 356 12.58 -4.40 -10.87
C ARG A 356 11.08 -4.20 -10.74
N SER A 357 10.44 -3.68 -11.79
CA SER A 357 8.98 -3.52 -11.86
C SER A 357 8.29 -4.88 -11.83
N ALA A 358 8.81 -5.88 -12.58
CA ALA A 358 8.31 -7.25 -12.55
C ALA A 358 8.43 -7.87 -11.16
N ARG A 359 9.57 -7.70 -10.48
CA ARG A 359 9.78 -8.21 -9.11
C ARG A 359 8.87 -7.52 -8.10
N GLY A 360 8.69 -6.20 -8.21
CA GLY A 360 7.86 -5.40 -7.32
C GLY A 360 6.37 -5.75 -7.39
N ILE A 361 5.82 -5.83 -8.61
CA ILE A 361 4.39 -6.04 -8.82
C ILE A 361 3.92 -7.42 -8.34
N PHE A 362 4.78 -8.45 -8.34
CA PHE A 362 4.40 -9.76 -7.79
C PHE A 362 3.92 -9.68 -6.34
N SER A 363 4.44 -8.79 -5.52
CA SER A 363 4.01 -8.63 -4.13
C SER A 363 2.55 -8.16 -4.02
N TYR A 364 2.08 -7.37 -4.96
CA TYR A 364 0.70 -6.89 -5.03
C TYR A 364 -0.28 -7.95 -5.53
N LEU A 365 0.19 -8.87 -6.36
CA LEU A 365 -0.61 -10.03 -6.81
C LEU A 365 -0.84 -11.03 -5.67
N VAL A 366 0.23 -11.39 -4.94
CA VAL A 366 0.17 -12.51 -3.99
C VAL A 366 -0.38 -12.14 -2.62
N GLY A 367 -0.27 -10.88 -2.19
CA GLY A 367 -0.54 -10.59 -0.78
C GLY A 367 -1.10 -9.22 -0.42
N ALA A 368 -0.66 -8.12 -1.05
CA ALA A 368 -1.02 -6.77 -0.61
C ALA A 368 -2.53 -6.61 -0.40
N GLU A 369 -2.93 -6.34 0.84
CA GLU A 369 -4.30 -6.08 1.32
C GLU A 369 -5.34 -7.15 0.95
N GLY A 370 -4.87 -8.39 0.88
CA GLY A 370 -5.65 -9.59 0.64
C GLY A 370 -5.38 -10.28 -0.71
N ALA A 371 -5.40 -11.61 -0.70
CA ALA A 371 -5.24 -12.42 -1.91
C ALA A 371 -6.39 -12.19 -2.91
N LEU A 372 -6.13 -12.35 -4.22
CA LEU A 372 -7.13 -12.15 -5.28
C LEU A 372 -8.41 -12.98 -5.08
N ASN A 373 -8.29 -14.18 -4.51
CA ASN A 373 -9.46 -15.03 -4.22
C ASN A 373 -10.35 -14.45 -3.11
N ILE A 374 -9.78 -13.70 -2.15
CA ILE A 374 -10.58 -12.96 -1.16
C ILE A 374 -11.39 -11.87 -1.84
N MET A 375 -10.82 -11.17 -2.82
CA MET A 375 -11.56 -10.17 -3.61
C MET A 375 -12.75 -10.81 -4.33
N LYS A 376 -12.53 -11.94 -5.01
CA LYS A 376 -13.60 -12.71 -5.67
C LYS A 376 -14.71 -13.13 -4.69
N MET A 377 -14.32 -13.58 -3.50
CA MET A 377 -15.27 -13.96 -2.44
C MET A 377 -16.10 -12.77 -1.96
N ILE A 378 -15.51 -11.60 -1.76
CA ILE A 378 -16.24 -10.39 -1.35
C ILE A 378 -17.24 -9.98 -2.43
N ILE A 379 -16.78 -9.88 -3.67
CA ILE A 379 -17.60 -9.48 -4.82
C ILE A 379 -18.76 -10.46 -5.03
N SER A 380 -18.50 -11.77 -5.05
CA SER A 380 -19.53 -12.78 -5.24
C SER A 380 -20.59 -12.77 -4.14
N ARG A 381 -20.17 -12.59 -2.88
CA ARG A 381 -21.13 -12.48 -1.76
C ARG A 381 -22.00 -11.24 -1.86
N ALA A 382 -21.49 -10.13 -2.38
CA ALA A 382 -22.27 -8.92 -2.60
C ALA A 382 -23.27 -9.08 -3.76
N MET A 383 -22.90 -9.83 -4.82
CA MET A 383 -23.76 -10.06 -5.98
C MET A 383 -24.87 -11.10 -5.75
N LEU A 384 -24.64 -12.05 -4.83
CA LEU A 384 -25.55 -13.19 -4.58
C LEU A 384 -26.45 -12.98 -3.35
N LYS A 385 -26.42 -11.80 -2.74
CA LYS A 385 -27.38 -11.37 -1.71
C LYS A 385 -28.68 -10.92 -2.36
#